data_101a623e6b97bd04e512a814954bb2a3
#
_entry.id   101a623e6b97bd04e512a814954bb2a3
#
_cell.length_a   1.000
_cell.length_b   1.000
_cell.length_c   1.000
_cell.angle_alpha   90.00
_cell.angle_beta   90.00
_cell.angle_gamma   90.00
#
_symmetry.space_group_name_H-M   'P 1'
#
loop_
_entity.id
_entity.type
_entity.pdbx_description
1 polymer ?
#
loop_
_entity_poly.entity_id
_entity_poly.type
_entity_poly.pdbx_seq_one_letter_code
_entity_poly.pdbx_strand_id
1 'polypeptide(L)'
;MGGDGAGASTEESTKEQLREQAQRYAAAARLKMKERREKASGGLGAVVADRAGGWDLDDQNTVAMDRQQKLWNGVMDRYFRMEIDGWETIPESPVLVVGVHSGAPFVWDAWTVGAQWWRHFGEKRVLHGTAHDALMAFPLIGKVFRSMGVLPAAPDSMSTALAEGRDVIVWPGGEVDSLRPWSKRDEATLGGRTGFIKLAIRMGVPIVPVATVGGADAMPVLIRGDKLSKALKLDKIARLKVFPIAISLPWIIAPAALPQIPLPAKIRTRFMPPIELDHDPARCDDEAYVDAKYEEVRSSIQSGMDALARKRKFPVFG
;
A
#
# COMPACT_ATOMS: atom_id res chain seq x y z
N MET A 1 -18.43 -9.98 44.23
CA MET A 1 -18.79 -9.27 43.00
C MET A 1 -18.15 -7.90 43.06
N GLY A 2 -17.06 -7.64 42.35
CA GLY A 2 -16.32 -6.38 42.42
C GLY A 2 -14.95 -6.47 41.78
N GLY A 3 -14.84 -6.90 40.48
CA GLY A 3 -13.55 -7.04 39.78
C GLY A 3 -13.48 -6.45 38.39
N ASP A 4 -14.62 -6.15 37.75
CA ASP A 4 -14.63 -5.79 36.31
C ASP A 4 -14.53 -4.29 36.00
N GLY A 5 -14.68 -3.40 37.00
CA GLY A 5 -14.69 -1.94 36.77
C GLY A 5 -13.29 -1.31 36.63
N ALA A 6 -12.27 -1.87 37.25
CA ALA A 6 -10.93 -1.28 37.26
C ALA A 6 -10.16 -1.57 35.94
N GLY A 7 -10.40 -2.71 35.32
CA GLY A 7 -9.76 -3.07 34.04
C GLY A 7 -10.27 -2.24 32.87
N ALA A 8 -11.58 -2.00 32.78
CA ALA A 8 -12.18 -1.21 31.71
C ALA A 8 -11.75 0.26 31.75
N SER A 9 -11.63 0.87 32.95
CA SER A 9 -11.17 2.26 33.09
C SER A 9 -9.70 2.45 32.68
N THR A 10 -8.86 1.47 32.95
CA THR A 10 -7.42 1.50 32.57
C THR A 10 -7.25 1.35 31.05
N GLU A 11 -8.03 0.47 30.43
CA GLU A 11 -8.00 0.25 28.98
C GLU A 11 -8.50 1.46 28.20
N GLU A 12 -9.57 2.10 28.67
CA GLU A 12 -10.12 3.32 28.07
C GLU A 12 -9.14 4.50 28.19
N SER A 13 -8.47 4.67 29.36
CA SER A 13 -7.42 5.67 29.57
C SER A 13 -6.22 5.44 28.62
N THR A 14 -5.82 4.19 28.40
CA THR A 14 -4.72 3.85 27.49
C THR A 14 -5.09 4.18 26.04
N LYS A 15 -6.32 3.87 25.60
CA LYS A 15 -6.80 4.20 24.25
C LYS A 15 -6.85 5.72 24.01
N GLU A 16 -7.25 6.48 25.03
CA GLU A 16 -7.27 7.94 24.94
C GLU A 16 -5.87 8.52 24.83
N GLN A 17 -4.92 8.03 25.61
CA GLN A 17 -3.51 8.44 25.53
C GLN A 17 -2.90 8.14 24.15
N LEU A 18 -3.18 6.97 23.57
CA LEU A 18 -2.73 6.63 22.22
C LEU A 18 -3.35 7.54 21.16
N ARG A 19 -4.62 7.89 21.27
CA ARG A 19 -5.28 8.86 20.37
C ARG A 19 -4.64 10.24 20.44
N GLU A 20 -4.38 10.75 21.63
CA GLU A 20 -3.69 12.04 21.79
C GLU A 20 -2.28 11.99 21.20
N GLN A 21 -1.53 10.93 21.45
CA GLN A 21 -0.20 10.72 20.86
C GLN A 21 -0.26 10.76 19.33
N ALA A 22 -1.20 10.02 18.73
CA ALA A 22 -1.41 9.97 17.30
C ALA A 22 -1.73 11.36 16.72
N GLN A 23 -2.64 12.10 17.34
CA GLN A 23 -3.01 13.46 16.91
C GLN A 23 -1.82 14.42 16.97
N ARG A 24 -1.04 14.39 18.06
CA ARG A 24 0.17 15.23 18.21
C ARG A 24 1.20 14.90 17.13
N TYR A 25 1.42 13.61 16.83
CA TYR A 25 2.34 13.20 15.78
C TYR A 25 1.85 13.64 14.39
N ALA A 26 0.57 13.44 14.07
CA ALA A 26 -0.02 13.85 12.80
C ALA A 26 0.10 15.36 12.58
N ALA A 27 -0.18 16.18 13.61
CA ALA A 27 -0.01 17.62 13.54
C ALA A 27 1.45 18.03 13.28
N ALA A 28 2.40 17.42 13.99
CA ALA A 28 3.83 17.68 13.79
C ALA A 28 4.32 17.24 12.40
N ALA A 29 3.83 16.11 11.89
CA ALA A 29 4.15 15.62 10.55
C ALA A 29 3.63 16.57 9.46
N ARG A 30 2.39 17.07 9.60
CA ARG A 30 1.80 18.09 8.71
C ARG A 30 2.65 19.37 8.68
N LEU A 31 3.04 19.90 9.83
CA LEU A 31 3.87 21.10 9.90
C LEU A 31 5.22 20.91 9.21
N LYS A 32 5.90 19.79 9.52
CA LYS A 32 7.20 19.47 8.93
C LYS A 32 7.14 19.32 7.40
N MET A 33 6.07 18.72 6.89
CA MET A 33 5.88 18.55 5.43
C MET A 33 5.54 19.90 4.77
N LYS A 34 4.75 20.75 5.41
CA LYS A 34 4.48 22.11 4.94
C LYS A 34 5.77 22.90 4.80
N GLU A 35 6.62 22.92 5.83
CA GLU A 35 7.93 23.58 5.80
C GLU A 35 8.85 23.01 4.68
N ARG A 36 8.84 21.69 4.46
CA ARG A 36 9.59 21.08 3.37
C ARG A 36 9.12 21.52 2.00
N ARG A 37 7.80 21.63 1.80
CA ARG A 37 7.19 22.12 0.55
C ARG A 37 7.53 23.58 0.30
N GLU A 38 7.46 24.41 1.32
CA GLU A 38 7.84 25.84 1.24
C GLU A 38 9.32 26.03 0.93
N LYS A 39 10.21 25.17 1.49
CA LYS A 39 11.66 25.17 1.20
C LYS A 39 12.02 24.59 -0.17
N ALA A 40 11.14 23.81 -0.80
CA ALA A 40 11.34 23.27 -2.15
C ALA A 40 11.15 24.37 -3.20
N SER A 41 11.98 25.42 -3.16
CA SER A 41 11.89 26.57 -4.05
C SER A 41 12.50 26.23 -5.42
N GLY A 42 11.67 26.26 -6.46
CA GLY A 42 12.08 26.22 -7.88
C GLY A 42 12.14 24.84 -8.52
N GLY A 43 11.83 24.79 -9.81
CA GLY A 43 11.95 23.61 -10.66
C GLY A 43 10.84 22.57 -10.53
N LEU A 44 10.98 21.47 -11.29
CA LEU A 44 9.99 20.41 -11.39
C LEU A 44 9.68 19.75 -10.02
N GLY A 45 10.68 19.67 -9.14
CA GLY A 45 10.51 19.10 -7.80
C GLY A 45 9.54 19.87 -6.92
N ALA A 46 9.56 21.20 -6.98
CA ALA A 46 8.63 22.06 -6.26
C ALA A 46 7.19 21.91 -6.77
N VAL A 47 7.01 21.82 -8.09
CA VAL A 47 5.69 21.59 -8.70
C VAL A 47 5.12 20.22 -8.30
N VAL A 48 5.97 19.18 -8.26
CA VAL A 48 5.55 17.85 -7.79
C VAL A 48 5.16 17.89 -6.32
N ALA A 49 5.96 18.52 -5.47
CA ALA A 49 5.69 18.63 -4.03
C ALA A 49 4.40 19.43 -3.73
N ASP A 50 4.18 20.53 -4.44
CA ASP A 50 2.97 21.36 -4.32
C ASP A 50 1.72 20.58 -4.72
N ARG A 51 1.72 19.98 -5.91
CA ARG A 51 0.58 19.20 -6.42
C ARG A 51 0.29 17.95 -5.64
N ALA A 52 1.32 17.23 -5.18
CA ALA A 52 1.15 16.07 -4.31
C ALA A 52 0.61 16.49 -2.92
N GLY A 53 0.93 17.70 -2.49
CA GLY A 53 0.48 18.26 -1.21
C GLY A 53 -0.97 18.69 -1.15
N GLY A 54 -1.63 18.88 -2.29
CA GLY A 54 -3.03 19.27 -2.36
C GLY A 54 -3.97 18.06 -2.21
N TRP A 55 -3.93 17.37 -1.07
CA TRP A 55 -4.81 16.25 -0.73
C TRP A 55 -5.66 16.61 0.49
N ASP A 56 -6.86 16.07 0.53
CA ASP A 56 -7.75 16.09 1.68
C ASP A 56 -8.35 14.69 1.87
N LEU A 57 -8.66 14.31 3.10
CA LEU A 57 -9.33 13.03 3.38
C LEU A 57 -10.75 13.01 2.81
N ASP A 58 -11.37 14.17 2.69
CA ASP A 58 -12.72 14.34 2.15
C ASP A 58 -12.75 14.49 0.63
N ASP A 59 -11.59 14.43 -0.05
CA ASP A 59 -11.51 14.33 -1.51
C ASP A 59 -12.15 13.04 -2.06
N GLN A 60 -12.32 12.02 -1.20
CA GLN A 60 -12.92 10.75 -1.58
C GLN A 60 -14.40 10.95 -1.96
N ASN A 61 -14.74 10.51 -3.16
CA ASN A 61 -16.09 10.61 -3.69
C ASN A 61 -16.78 9.24 -3.66
N THR A 62 -17.65 9.03 -2.67
CA THR A 62 -18.38 7.77 -2.46
C THR A 62 -19.25 7.40 -3.65
N VAL A 63 -19.91 8.37 -4.29
CA VAL A 63 -20.68 8.15 -5.51
C VAL A 63 -19.82 7.67 -6.68
N ALA A 64 -18.60 8.22 -6.80
CA ALA A 64 -17.65 7.77 -7.81
C ALA A 64 -17.15 6.36 -7.49
N MET A 65 -16.90 6.04 -6.21
CA MET A 65 -16.51 4.71 -5.75
C MET A 65 -17.59 3.66 -6.09
N ASP A 66 -18.86 3.91 -5.77
CA ASP A 66 -19.97 3.00 -6.06
C ASP A 66 -20.19 2.81 -7.57
N ARG A 67 -20.02 3.88 -8.34
CA ARG A 67 -20.14 3.82 -9.80
C ARG A 67 -19.04 2.94 -10.42
N GLN A 68 -17.80 3.07 -9.91
CA GLN A 68 -16.67 2.26 -10.34
C GLN A 68 -16.78 0.81 -9.86
N GLN A 69 -17.43 0.56 -8.72
CA GLN A 69 -17.56 -0.78 -8.13
C GLN A 69 -18.20 -1.78 -9.12
N LYS A 70 -19.15 -1.35 -9.94
CA LYS A 70 -19.77 -2.21 -10.97
C LYS A 70 -18.75 -2.70 -12.00
N LEU A 71 -17.84 -1.82 -12.44
CA LEU A 71 -16.76 -2.17 -13.35
C LEU A 71 -15.77 -3.11 -12.65
N TRP A 72 -15.36 -2.73 -11.42
CA TRP A 72 -14.40 -3.53 -10.63
C TRP A 72 -14.96 -4.92 -10.32
N ASN A 73 -16.24 -5.08 -10.04
CA ASN A 73 -16.85 -6.40 -9.85
C ASN A 73 -16.65 -7.29 -11.08
N GLY A 74 -16.86 -6.75 -12.30
CA GLY A 74 -16.60 -7.50 -13.52
C GLY A 74 -15.13 -7.89 -13.69
N VAL A 75 -14.21 -6.96 -13.41
CA VAL A 75 -12.75 -7.20 -13.48
C VAL A 75 -12.32 -8.23 -12.43
N MET A 76 -12.77 -8.09 -11.20
CA MET A 76 -12.39 -9.00 -10.11
C MET A 76 -12.99 -10.39 -10.25
N ASP A 77 -14.29 -10.47 -10.52
CA ASP A 77 -15.00 -11.75 -10.48
C ASP A 77 -14.79 -12.57 -11.76
N ARG A 78 -14.66 -11.92 -12.92
CA ARG A 78 -14.59 -12.61 -14.23
C ARG A 78 -13.18 -12.61 -14.83
N TYR A 79 -12.50 -11.47 -14.81
CA TYR A 79 -11.20 -11.35 -15.45
C TYR A 79 -10.09 -11.93 -14.58
N PHE A 80 -9.93 -11.45 -13.35
CA PHE A 80 -8.94 -11.95 -12.41
C PHE A 80 -9.42 -13.10 -11.54
N ARG A 81 -10.71 -13.42 -11.55
CA ARG A 81 -11.32 -14.48 -10.75
C ARG A 81 -10.81 -14.48 -9.31
N MET A 82 -10.84 -13.26 -8.72
CA MET A 82 -10.20 -12.97 -7.46
C MET A 82 -10.84 -13.73 -6.30
N GLU A 83 -9.98 -14.30 -5.47
CA GLU A 83 -10.36 -14.86 -4.17
C GLU A 83 -9.70 -14.02 -3.07
N ILE A 84 -10.46 -13.65 -2.06
CA ILE A 84 -9.96 -12.89 -0.91
C ILE A 84 -10.58 -13.46 0.37
N ASP A 85 -9.74 -13.70 1.38
CA ASP A 85 -10.14 -14.22 2.70
C ASP A 85 -9.37 -13.53 3.84
N GLY A 86 -9.68 -13.92 5.10
CA GLY A 86 -9.04 -13.36 6.28
C GLY A 86 -9.68 -12.07 6.79
N TRP A 87 -10.87 -11.71 6.32
CA TRP A 87 -11.59 -10.51 6.78
C TRP A 87 -11.84 -10.50 8.29
N GLU A 88 -12.04 -11.68 8.86
CA GLU A 88 -12.26 -11.93 10.28
C GLU A 88 -11.04 -11.64 11.16
N THR A 89 -9.86 -11.52 10.57
CA THR A 89 -8.64 -11.21 11.31
C THR A 89 -8.41 -9.71 11.50
N ILE A 90 -9.16 -8.86 10.78
CA ILE A 90 -8.96 -7.42 10.79
C ILE A 90 -9.59 -6.81 12.04
N PRO A 91 -8.83 -6.15 12.93
CA PRO A 91 -9.36 -5.51 14.12
C PRO A 91 -10.40 -4.41 13.80
N GLU A 92 -11.23 -4.05 14.78
CA GLU A 92 -12.23 -2.97 14.61
C GLU A 92 -11.62 -1.58 14.54
N SER A 93 -10.54 -1.34 15.27
CA SER A 93 -9.87 -0.03 15.32
C SER A 93 -9.10 0.27 14.04
N PRO A 94 -8.71 1.53 13.76
CA PRO A 94 -7.91 1.82 12.59
C PRO A 94 -6.64 0.99 12.55
N VAL A 95 -6.29 0.48 11.38
CA VAL A 95 -5.14 -0.40 11.16
C VAL A 95 -4.23 0.13 10.06
N LEU A 96 -2.95 -0.22 10.15
CA LEU A 96 -2.03 -0.07 9.04
C LEU A 96 -1.92 -1.40 8.28
N VAL A 97 -2.53 -1.50 7.11
CA VAL A 97 -2.41 -2.66 6.25
C VAL A 97 -1.11 -2.59 5.48
N VAL A 98 -0.35 -3.69 5.45
CA VAL A 98 0.96 -3.75 4.79
C VAL A 98 1.02 -4.90 3.82
N GLY A 99 1.28 -4.61 2.55
CA GLY A 99 1.37 -5.61 1.49
C GLY A 99 2.64 -5.50 0.66
N VAL A 100 2.77 -6.44 -0.28
CA VAL A 100 3.80 -6.43 -1.32
C VAL A 100 3.15 -6.21 -2.67
N HIS A 101 3.75 -5.36 -3.51
CA HIS A 101 3.24 -5.09 -4.84
C HIS A 101 3.50 -6.25 -5.81
N SER A 102 2.57 -6.41 -6.76
CA SER A 102 2.73 -7.31 -7.90
C SER A 102 1.99 -6.77 -9.13
N GLY A 103 2.42 -7.19 -10.33
CA GLY A 103 1.74 -6.81 -11.57
C GLY A 103 2.01 -5.36 -12.03
N ALA A 104 3.25 -4.89 -11.84
CA ALA A 104 3.67 -3.58 -12.36
C ALA A 104 3.55 -3.49 -13.90
N PRO A 105 3.36 -2.27 -14.42
CA PRO A 105 3.36 -0.98 -13.71
C PRO A 105 2.03 -0.62 -13.04
N PHE A 106 0.95 -1.38 -13.30
CA PHE A 106 -0.40 -1.03 -12.83
C PHE A 106 -0.73 -1.55 -11.43
N VAL A 107 0.17 -2.37 -10.82
CA VAL A 107 0.03 -2.87 -9.43
C VAL A 107 -1.39 -3.38 -9.12
N TRP A 108 -1.82 -4.38 -9.89
CA TRP A 108 -3.19 -4.92 -9.86
C TRP A 108 -3.63 -5.40 -8.48
N ASP A 109 -2.70 -5.83 -7.65
CA ASP A 109 -2.92 -6.16 -6.24
C ASP A 109 -3.52 -4.99 -5.45
N ALA A 110 -2.96 -3.78 -5.62
CA ALA A 110 -3.43 -2.60 -4.90
C ALA A 110 -4.86 -2.22 -5.28
N TRP A 111 -5.15 -2.20 -6.58
CA TRP A 111 -6.49 -1.87 -7.06
C TRP A 111 -7.53 -2.91 -6.65
N THR A 112 -7.18 -4.20 -6.75
CA THR A 112 -8.12 -5.27 -6.39
C THR A 112 -8.38 -5.31 -4.89
N VAL A 113 -7.37 -5.10 -4.04
CA VAL A 113 -7.56 -5.02 -2.59
C VAL A 113 -8.44 -3.82 -2.22
N GLY A 114 -8.17 -2.63 -2.76
CA GLY A 114 -8.98 -1.44 -2.49
C GLY A 114 -10.45 -1.62 -2.92
N ALA A 115 -10.70 -2.17 -4.12
CA ALA A 115 -12.04 -2.41 -4.61
C ALA A 115 -12.79 -3.48 -3.80
N GLN A 116 -12.11 -4.54 -3.34
CA GLN A 116 -12.70 -5.57 -2.47
C GLN A 116 -12.97 -5.04 -1.06
N TRP A 117 -12.11 -4.17 -0.54
CA TRP A 117 -12.36 -3.50 0.73
C TRP A 117 -13.63 -2.66 0.68
N TRP A 118 -13.78 -1.84 -0.36
CA TRP A 118 -14.99 -1.06 -0.58
C TRP A 118 -16.23 -1.94 -0.73
N ARG A 119 -16.13 -3.06 -1.46
CA ARG A 119 -17.21 -4.05 -1.62
C ARG A 119 -17.64 -4.67 -0.29
N HIS A 120 -16.69 -4.88 0.63
CA HIS A 120 -16.93 -5.55 1.92
C HIS A 120 -17.46 -4.59 2.98
N PHE A 121 -16.84 -3.42 3.13
CA PHE A 121 -17.14 -2.47 4.20
C PHE A 121 -17.96 -1.26 3.74
N GLY A 122 -17.89 -0.88 2.47
CA GLY A 122 -18.53 0.33 1.95
C GLY A 122 -18.00 1.60 2.65
N GLU A 123 -18.89 2.56 2.85
CA GLU A 123 -18.58 3.82 3.53
C GLU A 123 -18.32 3.68 5.03
N LYS A 124 -18.70 2.55 5.63
CA LYS A 124 -18.58 2.33 7.07
C LYS A 124 -17.13 2.24 7.54
N ARG A 125 -16.23 1.80 6.66
CA ARG A 125 -14.84 1.61 6.97
C ARG A 125 -13.97 1.90 5.75
N VAL A 126 -13.43 3.12 5.72
CA VAL A 126 -12.65 3.62 4.59
C VAL A 126 -11.20 3.12 4.68
N LEU A 127 -10.68 2.58 3.58
CA LEU A 127 -9.27 2.26 3.38
C LEU A 127 -8.64 3.27 2.44
N HIS A 128 -7.67 4.02 2.95
CA HIS A 128 -6.86 4.91 2.12
C HIS A 128 -5.67 4.16 1.52
N GLY A 129 -5.65 4.01 0.19
CA GLY A 129 -4.46 3.58 -0.53
C GLY A 129 -3.38 4.64 -0.49
N THR A 130 -2.12 4.25 -0.72
CA THR A 130 -1.02 5.22 -0.82
C THR A 130 -0.31 5.12 -2.17
N ALA A 131 0.06 6.27 -2.74
CA ALA A 131 0.76 6.35 -4.01
C ALA A 131 1.95 7.31 -3.93
N HIS A 132 2.93 7.09 -4.80
CA HIS A 132 4.11 7.94 -4.89
C HIS A 132 3.73 9.38 -5.32
N ASP A 133 4.37 10.39 -4.72
CA ASP A 133 4.11 11.81 -4.96
C ASP A 133 4.11 12.19 -6.44
N ALA A 134 4.98 11.59 -7.25
CA ALA A 134 5.03 11.83 -8.68
C ALA A 134 3.72 11.45 -9.40
N LEU A 135 3.05 10.36 -8.99
CA LEU A 135 1.75 9.96 -9.53
C LEU A 135 0.66 10.91 -9.08
N MET A 136 0.68 11.32 -7.81
CA MET A 136 -0.27 12.28 -7.25
C MET A 136 -0.16 13.67 -7.88
N ALA A 137 1.03 14.04 -8.36
CA ALA A 137 1.28 15.33 -9.01
C ALA A 137 0.76 15.43 -10.45
N PHE A 138 0.50 14.30 -11.14
CA PHE A 138 -0.12 14.33 -12.47
C PHE A 138 -1.58 14.78 -12.36
N PRO A 139 -1.99 15.87 -13.06
CA PRO A 139 -3.29 16.51 -12.83
C PRO A 139 -4.48 15.56 -12.93
N LEU A 140 -4.54 14.75 -13.99
CA LEU A 140 -5.64 13.81 -14.21
C LEU A 140 -5.54 12.60 -13.28
N ILE A 141 -4.36 11.97 -13.19
CA ILE A 141 -4.13 10.78 -12.35
C ILE A 141 -4.34 11.14 -10.88
N GLY A 142 -3.73 12.23 -10.41
CA GLY A 142 -3.87 12.67 -9.03
C GLY A 142 -5.31 13.01 -8.65
N LYS A 143 -6.08 13.61 -9.56
CA LYS A 143 -7.51 13.86 -9.33
C LYS A 143 -8.31 12.57 -9.19
N VAL A 144 -8.09 11.60 -10.08
CA VAL A 144 -8.75 10.29 -10.00
C VAL A 144 -8.33 9.58 -8.71
N PHE A 145 -7.06 9.56 -8.38
CA PHE A 145 -6.55 8.90 -7.17
C PHE A 145 -7.17 9.51 -5.91
N ARG A 146 -7.17 10.84 -5.77
CA ARG A 146 -7.82 11.51 -4.64
C ARG A 146 -9.31 11.18 -4.54
N SER A 147 -10.04 11.21 -5.67
CA SER A 147 -11.46 10.84 -5.66
C SER A 147 -11.73 9.39 -5.26
N MET A 148 -10.71 8.53 -5.30
CA MET A 148 -10.75 7.15 -4.81
C MET A 148 -10.19 7.00 -3.37
N GLY A 149 -9.86 8.11 -2.70
CA GLY A 149 -9.29 8.09 -1.36
C GLY A 149 -7.81 7.70 -1.30
N VAL A 150 -7.09 7.73 -2.44
CA VAL A 150 -5.65 7.47 -2.46
C VAL A 150 -4.90 8.72 -2.00
N LEU A 151 -3.99 8.55 -1.04
CA LEU A 151 -3.17 9.59 -0.43
C LEU A 151 -1.72 9.52 -0.94
N PRO A 152 -0.94 10.61 -0.84
CA PRO A 152 0.50 10.53 -1.01
C PRO A 152 1.12 9.54 0.00
N ALA A 153 2.11 8.76 -0.42
CA ALA A 153 2.85 7.86 0.47
C ALA A 153 3.83 8.66 1.36
N ALA A 154 3.29 9.55 2.19
CA ALA A 154 4.03 10.49 3.02
C ALA A 154 3.58 10.41 4.50
N PRO A 155 4.46 10.72 5.47
CA PRO A 155 4.13 10.59 6.88
C PRO A 155 2.94 11.44 7.33
N ASP A 156 2.77 12.65 6.76
CA ASP A 156 1.69 13.58 7.10
C ASP A 156 0.31 13.06 6.68
N SER A 157 0.18 12.57 5.46
CA SER A 157 -1.09 12.06 4.95
C SER A 157 -1.52 10.78 5.67
N MET A 158 -0.60 9.83 5.79
CA MET A 158 -0.88 8.54 6.45
C MET A 158 -1.19 8.72 7.94
N SER A 159 -0.39 9.53 8.67
CA SER A 159 -0.65 9.77 10.08
C SER A 159 -1.95 10.51 10.31
N THR A 160 -2.32 11.43 9.42
CA THR A 160 -3.60 12.12 9.51
C THR A 160 -4.78 11.16 9.36
N ALA A 161 -4.75 10.29 8.35
CA ALA A 161 -5.82 9.32 8.15
C ALA A 161 -5.98 8.38 9.36
N LEU A 162 -4.87 7.84 9.88
CA LEU A 162 -4.88 6.96 11.05
C LEU A 162 -5.37 7.71 12.32
N ALA A 163 -4.95 8.97 12.53
CA ALA A 163 -5.41 9.79 13.68
C ALA A 163 -6.90 10.09 13.62
N GLU A 164 -7.50 10.14 12.43
CA GLU A 164 -8.94 10.31 12.23
C GLU A 164 -9.73 8.98 12.26
N GLY A 165 -9.05 7.87 12.63
CA GLY A 165 -9.69 6.56 12.76
C GLY A 165 -9.94 5.85 11.43
N ARG A 166 -9.25 6.26 10.35
CA ARG A 166 -9.35 5.64 9.02
C ARG A 166 -8.21 4.64 8.80
N ASP A 167 -8.48 3.57 8.07
CA ASP A 167 -7.45 2.58 7.73
C ASP A 167 -6.55 3.07 6.59
N VAL A 168 -5.29 2.66 6.64
CA VAL A 168 -4.31 3.00 5.60
C VAL A 168 -3.64 1.74 5.09
N ILE A 169 -3.46 1.61 3.78
CA ILE A 169 -2.66 0.53 3.18
C ILE A 169 -1.41 1.08 2.52
N VAL A 170 -0.29 0.41 2.79
CA VAL A 170 1.02 0.76 2.24
C VAL A 170 1.73 -0.43 1.62
N TRP A 171 2.56 -0.16 0.63
CA TRP A 171 3.45 -1.13 -0.01
C TRP A 171 4.89 -0.63 0.09
N PRO A 172 5.61 -0.95 1.19
CA PRO A 172 6.92 -0.39 1.48
C PRO A 172 7.98 -0.68 0.42
N GLY A 173 7.87 -1.82 -0.26
CA GLY A 173 8.79 -2.24 -1.32
C GLY A 173 8.82 -1.30 -2.54
N GLY A 174 7.70 -0.65 -2.85
CA GLY A 174 7.60 0.31 -3.95
C GLY A 174 8.07 -0.26 -5.29
N GLU A 175 8.98 0.45 -5.98
CA GLU A 175 9.51 0.03 -7.28
C GLU A 175 10.41 -1.22 -7.22
N VAL A 176 11.01 -1.51 -6.08
CA VAL A 176 11.84 -2.72 -5.89
C VAL A 176 10.97 -3.96 -5.92
N ASP A 177 9.82 -3.85 -5.31
CA ASP A 177 8.82 -4.91 -5.17
C ASP A 177 7.95 -5.04 -6.44
N SER A 178 7.36 -3.94 -6.87
CA SER A 178 6.42 -3.94 -8.01
C SER A 178 7.06 -4.42 -9.33
N LEU A 179 8.36 -4.15 -9.53
CA LEU A 179 9.13 -4.53 -10.73
C LEU A 179 10.02 -5.75 -10.53
N ARG A 180 9.76 -6.59 -9.52
CA ARG A 180 10.55 -7.81 -9.33
C ARG A 180 10.36 -8.78 -10.49
N PRO A 181 11.43 -9.51 -10.90
CA PRO A 181 11.32 -10.50 -11.96
C PRO A 181 10.26 -11.57 -11.65
N TRP A 182 9.59 -12.06 -12.67
CA TRP A 182 8.55 -13.09 -12.53
C TRP A 182 9.05 -14.38 -11.86
N SER A 183 10.33 -14.73 -11.99
CA SER A 183 10.95 -15.84 -11.26
C SER A 183 10.91 -15.67 -9.74
N LYS A 184 10.79 -14.44 -9.26
CA LYS A 184 10.70 -14.06 -7.84
C LYS A 184 9.30 -13.61 -7.42
N ARG A 185 8.28 -13.92 -8.22
CA ARG A 185 6.91 -13.42 -8.04
C ARG A 185 6.27 -13.75 -6.70
N ASP A 186 6.70 -14.83 -6.08
CA ASP A 186 6.16 -15.31 -4.80
C ASP A 186 7.09 -14.97 -3.59
N GLU A 187 8.09 -14.07 -3.79
CA GLU A 187 8.95 -13.58 -2.70
C GLU A 187 8.37 -12.29 -2.10
N ALA A 188 8.23 -12.25 -0.78
CA ALA A 188 7.83 -11.05 -0.05
C ALA A 188 9.03 -10.11 0.12
N THR A 189 8.98 -8.95 -0.52
CA THR A 189 10.03 -7.92 -0.48
C THR A 189 9.44 -6.58 -0.03
N LEU A 190 9.89 -6.06 1.11
CA LEU A 190 9.49 -4.75 1.64
C LEU A 190 10.55 -3.67 1.40
N GLY A 191 11.60 -3.98 0.61
CA GLY A 191 12.64 -3.05 0.19
C GLY A 191 13.54 -2.52 1.31
N GLY A 192 13.59 -3.16 2.47
CA GLY A 192 14.36 -2.71 3.64
C GLY A 192 13.84 -1.41 4.26
N ARG A 193 12.62 -0.99 3.94
CA ARG A 193 12.04 0.28 4.44
C ARG A 193 11.25 0.04 5.71
N THR A 194 11.77 0.50 6.84
CA THR A 194 11.16 0.31 8.18
C THR A 194 10.23 1.44 8.62
N GLY A 195 10.04 2.46 7.79
CA GLY A 195 9.23 3.64 8.13
C GLY A 195 7.78 3.34 8.52
N PHE A 196 7.18 2.29 7.96
CA PHE A 196 5.82 1.87 8.29
C PHE A 196 5.71 1.28 9.71
N ILE A 197 6.75 0.58 10.20
CA ILE A 197 6.82 0.12 11.60
C ILE A 197 6.81 1.33 12.55
N LYS A 198 7.70 2.29 12.29
CA LYS A 198 7.79 3.52 13.09
C LYS A 198 6.50 4.34 13.04
N LEU A 199 5.80 4.33 11.91
CA LEU A 199 4.49 4.97 11.79
C LEU A 199 3.45 4.28 12.68
N ALA A 200 3.33 2.95 12.59
CA ALA A 200 2.37 2.18 13.38
C ALA A 200 2.60 2.33 14.89
N ILE A 201 3.87 2.30 15.35
CA ILE A 201 4.23 2.57 16.76
C ILE A 201 3.71 3.95 17.19
N ARG A 202 4.02 5.00 16.44
CA ARG A 202 3.64 6.39 16.78
C ARG A 202 2.14 6.64 16.73
N MET A 203 1.44 5.92 15.87
CA MET A 203 0.00 6.04 15.72
C MET A 203 -0.79 5.15 16.68
N GLY A 204 -0.14 4.23 17.38
CA GLY A 204 -0.79 3.31 18.30
C GLY A 204 -1.73 2.34 17.60
N VAL A 205 -1.39 1.90 16.37
CA VAL A 205 -2.23 1.02 15.55
C VAL A 205 -1.54 -0.30 15.26
N PRO A 206 -2.27 -1.43 15.20
CA PRO A 206 -1.71 -2.70 14.77
C PRO A 206 -1.38 -2.69 13.28
N ILE A 207 -0.46 -3.57 12.87
CA ILE A 207 -0.17 -3.85 11.46
C ILE A 207 -0.94 -5.09 11.04
N VAL A 208 -1.72 -4.98 9.95
CA VAL A 208 -2.37 -6.12 9.30
C VAL A 208 -1.60 -6.47 8.03
N PRO A 209 -0.78 -7.55 8.03
CA PRO A 209 -0.11 -7.97 6.82
C PRO A 209 -1.11 -8.51 5.80
N VAL A 210 -0.92 -8.21 4.52
CA VAL A 210 -1.74 -8.75 3.42
C VAL A 210 -0.87 -9.47 2.40
N ALA A 211 -1.15 -10.74 2.20
CA ALA A 211 -0.49 -11.59 1.24
C ALA A 211 -1.29 -11.62 -0.07
N THR A 212 -0.64 -11.36 -1.21
CA THR A 212 -1.27 -11.45 -2.53
C THR A 212 -0.38 -12.21 -3.50
N VAL A 213 -0.98 -13.12 -4.28
CA VAL A 213 -0.32 -13.84 -5.38
C VAL A 213 -1.17 -13.74 -6.65
N GLY A 214 -0.52 -13.90 -7.82
CA GLY A 214 -1.18 -13.85 -9.12
C GLY A 214 -1.10 -12.50 -9.83
N GLY A 215 -0.88 -11.39 -9.14
CA GLY A 215 -0.71 -10.09 -9.78
C GLY A 215 0.50 -10.05 -10.72
N ALA A 216 1.61 -10.66 -10.32
CA ALA A 216 2.79 -10.80 -11.19
C ALA A 216 2.56 -11.75 -12.37
N ASP A 217 1.60 -12.67 -12.28
CA ASP A 217 1.19 -13.53 -13.41
C ASP A 217 0.30 -12.76 -14.40
N ALA A 218 -0.36 -11.68 -13.94
CA ALA A 218 -1.11 -10.79 -14.82
C ALA A 218 -0.20 -9.95 -15.73
N MET A 219 1.03 -9.64 -15.28
CA MET A 219 2.03 -8.94 -16.08
C MET A 219 3.43 -9.44 -15.70
N PRO A 220 3.85 -10.60 -16.25
CA PRO A 220 5.15 -11.18 -15.94
C PRO A 220 6.30 -10.27 -16.38
N VAL A 221 7.05 -9.71 -15.43
CA VAL A 221 8.27 -8.97 -15.71
C VAL A 221 9.39 -9.95 -15.98
N LEU A 222 9.84 -10.02 -17.23
CA LEU A 222 10.93 -10.92 -17.66
C LEU A 222 12.28 -10.40 -17.21
N ILE A 223 12.48 -9.09 -17.43
CA ILE A 223 13.74 -8.39 -17.14
C ILE A 223 13.38 -7.06 -16.50
N ARG A 224 13.98 -6.77 -15.34
CA ARG A 224 13.84 -5.47 -14.67
C ARG A 224 14.54 -4.35 -15.45
N GLY A 225 15.61 -4.68 -16.15
CA GLY A 225 16.28 -3.79 -17.10
C GLY A 225 17.15 -2.71 -16.48
N ASP A 226 17.70 -2.89 -15.28
CA ASP A 226 18.61 -1.93 -14.64
C ASP A 226 19.85 -1.66 -15.51
N LYS A 227 20.45 -2.72 -16.08
CA LYS A 227 21.59 -2.60 -16.99
C LYS A 227 21.21 -1.94 -18.33
N LEU A 228 20.02 -2.25 -18.83
CA LEU A 228 19.49 -1.69 -20.07
C LEU A 228 19.21 -0.18 -19.91
N SER A 229 18.60 0.22 -18.80
CA SER A 229 18.37 1.65 -18.49
C SER A 229 19.69 2.44 -18.46
N LYS A 230 20.73 1.91 -17.84
CA LYS A 230 22.07 2.51 -17.81
C LYS A 230 22.72 2.56 -19.19
N ALA A 231 22.64 1.47 -19.95
CA ALA A 231 23.20 1.38 -21.31
C ALA A 231 22.56 2.40 -22.27
N LEU A 232 21.24 2.60 -22.15
CA LEU A 232 20.48 3.58 -22.92
C LEU A 232 20.52 4.99 -22.32
N LYS A 233 21.28 5.20 -21.21
CA LYS A 233 21.37 6.47 -20.48
C LYS A 233 20.02 7.04 -20.02
N LEU A 234 19.00 6.20 -19.86
CA LEU A 234 17.66 6.60 -19.47
C LEU A 234 17.64 7.12 -18.02
N ASP A 235 18.53 6.63 -17.18
CA ASP A 235 18.76 7.12 -15.84
C ASP A 235 19.17 8.61 -15.80
N LYS A 236 19.93 9.07 -16.82
CA LYS A 236 20.38 10.46 -16.95
C LYS A 236 19.38 11.34 -17.70
N ILE A 237 18.80 10.84 -18.79
CA ILE A 237 17.92 11.61 -19.68
C ILE A 237 16.51 11.72 -19.10
N ALA A 238 15.94 10.61 -18.65
CA ALA A 238 14.55 10.51 -18.18
C ALA A 238 14.42 10.17 -16.69
N ARG A 239 15.55 10.07 -15.96
CA ARG A 239 15.61 9.64 -14.55
C ARG A 239 14.98 8.26 -14.29
N LEU A 240 14.91 7.43 -15.33
CA LEU A 240 14.39 6.07 -15.27
C LEU A 240 15.51 5.12 -14.85
N LYS A 241 15.52 4.71 -13.60
CA LYS A 241 16.52 3.77 -13.06
C LYS A 241 16.35 2.34 -13.57
N VAL A 242 15.16 1.99 -14.03
CA VAL A 242 14.79 0.67 -14.53
C VAL A 242 14.04 0.81 -15.86
N PHE A 243 14.18 -0.20 -16.72
CA PHE A 243 13.47 -0.31 -18.01
C PHE A 243 12.88 -1.71 -18.15
N PRO A 244 11.78 -2.01 -17.45
CA PRO A 244 11.24 -3.35 -17.37
C PRO A 244 10.65 -3.81 -18.70
N ILE A 245 10.94 -5.06 -19.06
CA ILE A 245 10.34 -5.78 -20.18
C ILE A 245 9.38 -6.83 -19.59
N ALA A 246 8.14 -6.80 -20.03
CA ALA A 246 7.09 -7.67 -19.50
C ALA A 246 6.30 -8.38 -20.61
N ILE A 247 5.56 -9.42 -20.23
CA ILE A 247 4.58 -10.08 -21.10
C ILE A 247 3.21 -9.47 -20.85
N SER A 248 2.54 -9.04 -21.93
CA SER A 248 1.19 -8.48 -21.88
C SER A 248 0.57 -8.39 -23.27
N LEU A 249 -0.70 -8.10 -23.34
CA LEU A 249 -1.40 -7.90 -24.59
C LEU A 249 -1.42 -6.41 -24.98
N PRO A 250 -1.45 -6.05 -26.29
CA PRO A 250 -1.37 -6.94 -27.46
C PRO A 250 0.07 -7.27 -27.89
N TRP A 251 1.08 -6.72 -27.20
CA TRP A 251 2.47 -6.71 -27.68
C TRP A 251 3.21 -8.04 -27.50
N ILE A 252 2.69 -8.93 -26.67
CA ILE A 252 3.30 -10.19 -26.21
C ILE A 252 4.53 -9.92 -25.33
N ILE A 253 5.60 -9.33 -25.87
CA ILE A 253 6.80 -8.91 -25.12
C ILE A 253 7.09 -7.47 -25.47
N ALA A 254 7.08 -6.57 -24.46
CA ALA A 254 7.26 -5.15 -24.65
C ALA A 254 7.78 -4.45 -23.38
N PRO A 255 8.31 -3.22 -23.54
CA PRO A 255 8.53 -2.34 -22.38
C PRO A 255 7.25 -2.16 -21.58
N ALA A 256 7.31 -2.34 -20.25
CA ALA A 256 6.16 -2.23 -19.38
C ALA A 256 5.53 -0.81 -19.34
N ALA A 257 6.24 0.19 -19.85
CA ALA A 257 5.73 1.57 -19.98
C ALA A 257 4.72 1.77 -21.12
N LEU A 258 4.59 0.83 -22.04
CA LEU A 258 3.59 0.93 -23.11
C LEU A 258 2.18 0.64 -22.58
N PRO A 259 1.12 1.18 -23.20
CA PRO A 259 -0.25 0.80 -22.87
C PRO A 259 -0.45 -0.69 -23.08
N GLN A 260 -0.88 -1.40 -22.04
CA GLN A 260 -0.93 -2.85 -22.03
C GLN A 260 -2.21 -3.33 -21.34
N ILE A 261 -2.69 -4.49 -21.79
CA ILE A 261 -3.78 -5.23 -21.14
C ILE A 261 -3.11 -6.36 -20.36
N PRO A 262 -3.36 -6.50 -19.06
CA PRO A 262 -2.82 -7.60 -18.25
C PRO A 262 -3.34 -8.95 -18.76
N LEU A 263 -2.63 -10.03 -18.46
CA LEU A 263 -3.17 -11.37 -18.68
C LEU A 263 -4.28 -11.67 -17.65
N PRO A 264 -5.27 -12.51 -17.96
CA PRO A 264 -6.38 -12.85 -17.08
C PRO A 264 -5.94 -13.82 -15.96
N ALA A 265 -4.93 -13.44 -15.20
CA ALA A 265 -4.40 -14.25 -14.12
C ALA A 265 -5.35 -14.30 -12.92
N LYS A 266 -5.38 -15.44 -12.22
CA LYS A 266 -6.15 -15.57 -10.98
C LYS A 266 -5.39 -14.91 -9.84
N ILE A 267 -6.00 -13.89 -9.21
CA ILE A 267 -5.43 -13.18 -8.05
C ILE A 267 -6.03 -13.77 -6.78
N ARG A 268 -5.18 -14.12 -5.82
CA ARG A 268 -5.59 -14.54 -4.48
C ARG A 268 -4.96 -13.64 -3.44
N THR A 269 -5.77 -13.19 -2.51
CA THR A 269 -5.36 -12.31 -1.42
C THR A 269 -5.85 -12.87 -0.09
N ARG A 270 -5.04 -12.66 0.96
CA ARG A 270 -5.39 -13.02 2.34
C ARG A 270 -4.90 -11.96 3.30
N PHE A 271 -5.81 -11.47 4.14
CA PHE A 271 -5.43 -10.71 5.34
C PHE A 271 -4.91 -11.69 6.38
N MET A 272 -3.72 -11.41 6.90
CA MET A 272 -3.07 -12.22 7.92
C MET A 272 -3.45 -11.69 9.31
N PRO A 273 -3.28 -12.49 10.38
CA PRO A 273 -3.48 -12.02 11.74
C PRO A 273 -2.72 -10.72 12.02
N PRO A 274 -3.31 -9.78 12.78
CA PRO A 274 -2.67 -8.53 13.10
C PRO A 274 -1.41 -8.75 13.94
N ILE A 275 -0.43 -7.89 13.74
CA ILE A 275 0.80 -7.83 14.50
C ILE A 275 0.71 -6.63 15.42
N GLU A 276 0.67 -6.92 16.72
CA GLU A 276 0.68 -5.90 17.75
C GLU A 276 2.08 -5.35 17.98
N LEU A 277 2.15 -4.07 18.31
CA LEU A 277 3.39 -3.34 18.53
C LEU A 277 3.41 -2.77 19.96
N ASP A 278 4.60 -2.59 20.49
CA ASP A 278 4.79 -1.72 21.63
C ASP A 278 4.68 -0.26 21.15
N HIS A 279 3.71 0.46 21.67
CA HIS A 279 3.37 1.81 21.21
C HIS A 279 4.17 2.91 21.93
N ASP A 280 5.16 2.57 22.74
CA ASP A 280 6.11 3.54 23.28
C ASP A 280 6.90 4.19 22.12
N PRO A 281 6.81 5.53 21.92
CA PRO A 281 7.56 6.22 20.88
C PRO A 281 9.06 5.98 20.90
N ALA A 282 9.66 5.68 22.06
CA ALA A 282 11.08 5.34 22.20
C ALA A 282 11.46 4.08 21.39
N ARG A 283 10.53 3.15 21.16
CA ARG A 283 10.75 1.99 20.31
C ARG A 283 11.08 2.33 18.86
N CYS A 284 10.74 3.53 18.40
CA CYS A 284 11.12 3.99 17.06
C CYS A 284 12.64 4.12 16.88
N ASP A 285 13.36 4.33 17.96
CA ASP A 285 14.83 4.50 17.96
C ASP A 285 15.56 3.20 18.38
N ASP A 286 14.84 2.17 18.79
CA ASP A 286 15.31 0.81 19.04
C ASP A 286 15.38 0.04 17.71
N GLU A 287 16.52 0.11 17.02
CA GLU A 287 16.70 -0.52 15.71
C GLU A 287 16.48 -2.03 15.77
N ALA A 288 16.89 -2.71 16.85
CA ALA A 288 16.72 -4.15 16.99
C ALA A 288 15.23 -4.54 17.08
N TYR A 289 14.43 -3.76 17.81
CA TYR A 289 12.98 -3.93 17.86
C TYR A 289 12.32 -3.67 16.51
N VAL A 290 12.69 -2.58 15.85
CA VAL A 290 12.13 -2.20 14.54
C VAL A 290 12.46 -3.27 13.49
N ASP A 291 13.68 -3.78 13.46
CA ASP A 291 14.10 -4.83 12.54
C ASP A 291 13.40 -6.17 12.84
N ALA A 292 13.25 -6.53 14.10
CA ALA A 292 12.52 -7.74 14.50
C ALA A 292 11.04 -7.66 14.03
N LYS A 293 10.37 -6.52 14.21
CA LYS A 293 9.00 -6.31 13.74
C LYS A 293 8.89 -6.26 12.22
N TYR A 294 9.89 -5.70 11.54
CA TYR A 294 9.96 -5.72 10.07
C TYR A 294 10.01 -7.17 9.55
N GLU A 295 10.86 -8.02 10.13
CA GLU A 295 10.97 -9.43 9.74
C GLU A 295 9.72 -10.23 10.11
N GLU A 296 9.06 -9.93 11.22
CA GLU A 296 7.78 -10.52 11.59
C GLU A 296 6.71 -10.24 10.54
N VAL A 297 6.55 -8.97 10.12
CA VAL A 297 5.62 -8.58 9.05
C VAL A 297 5.98 -9.25 7.73
N ARG A 298 7.25 -9.20 7.32
CA ARG A 298 7.71 -9.82 6.07
C ARG A 298 7.46 -11.33 6.06
N SER A 299 7.76 -12.01 7.17
CA SER A 299 7.57 -13.46 7.31
C SER A 299 6.10 -13.86 7.31
N SER A 300 5.23 -13.04 7.92
CA SER A 300 3.78 -13.24 7.89
C SER A 300 3.26 -13.14 6.46
N ILE A 301 3.66 -12.10 5.71
CA ILE A 301 3.29 -11.95 4.29
C ILE A 301 3.81 -13.15 3.47
N GLN A 302 5.08 -13.55 3.65
CA GLN A 302 5.68 -14.69 2.93
C GLN A 302 4.92 -15.98 3.20
N SER A 303 4.60 -16.27 4.46
CA SER A 303 3.82 -17.46 4.83
C SER A 303 2.45 -17.49 4.16
N GLY A 304 1.76 -16.32 4.13
CA GLY A 304 0.49 -16.17 3.43
C GLY A 304 0.65 -16.39 1.92
N MET A 305 1.65 -15.78 1.29
CA MET A 305 1.94 -15.95 -0.13
C MET A 305 2.25 -17.42 -0.47
N ASP A 306 3.05 -18.10 0.33
CA ASP A 306 3.37 -19.53 0.14
C ASP A 306 2.11 -20.41 0.23
N ALA A 307 1.23 -20.12 1.20
CA ALA A 307 -0.02 -20.84 1.35
C ALA A 307 -0.98 -20.62 0.16
N LEU A 308 -1.04 -19.39 -0.38
CA LEU A 308 -1.84 -19.06 -1.54
C LEU A 308 -1.24 -19.62 -2.84
N ALA A 309 0.10 -19.58 -2.98
CA ALA A 309 0.81 -20.10 -4.16
C ALA A 309 0.62 -21.61 -4.31
N ARG A 310 0.57 -22.37 -3.21
CA ARG A 310 0.27 -23.81 -3.24
C ARG A 310 -1.09 -24.16 -3.82
N LYS A 311 -2.06 -23.24 -3.78
CA LYS A 311 -3.39 -23.40 -4.42
C LYS A 311 -3.35 -23.18 -5.93
N ARG A 312 -2.27 -22.63 -6.47
CA ARG A 312 -2.11 -22.31 -7.88
C ARG A 312 -1.67 -23.55 -8.66
N LYS A 313 -2.55 -24.03 -9.54
CA LYS A 313 -2.22 -25.17 -10.44
C LYS A 313 -1.42 -24.71 -11.66
N PHE A 314 -1.78 -23.56 -12.22
CA PHE A 314 -1.14 -22.95 -13.38
C PHE A 314 -0.92 -21.45 -13.13
N PRO A 315 0.19 -20.87 -13.65
CA PRO A 315 0.54 -19.46 -13.36
C PRO A 315 -0.57 -18.45 -13.74
N VAL A 316 -1.15 -18.56 -14.94
CA VAL A 316 -2.17 -17.60 -15.41
C VAL A 316 -3.58 -18.05 -15.04
N PHE A 317 -3.88 -19.33 -15.12
CA PHE A 317 -5.24 -19.84 -14.94
C PHE A 317 -5.59 -20.19 -13.48
N GLY A 318 -4.62 -20.29 -12.62
CA GLY A 318 -4.83 -20.48 -11.17
C GLY A 318 -4.91 -21.90 -10.67
#